data_007d3a0a3e6875b5bd6a5bc8d9737a2a
#
_entry.id   007d3a0a3e6875b5bd6a5bc8d9737a2a
#
_cell.length_a   1.000
_cell.length_b   1.000
_cell.length_c   1.000
_cell.angle_alpha   90.00
_cell.angle_beta   90.00
_cell.angle_gamma   90.00
#
_symmetry.space_group_name_H-M   'P 1'
#
loop_
_entity.id
_entity.type
_entity.pdbx_description
1 polymer ?
#
loop_
_entity_poly.entity_id
_entity_poly.type
_entity_poly.pdbx_seq_one_letter_code
_entity_poly.pdbx_strand_id
1 'polypeptide(L)'
;QNILKADEIFTYFILLLFFTTLISLLYLADRFGKAVSGLNEFIITAEHSQPDYDKIDFPDTELGEIGHKIVDNYKMLKKSKDQLNQEREKLLRHFHHSDEGICIFSADHKKIYANTHFIQYVNTILDEPTFDVDHIFQAPEFKEAEFFLQKNTPVNPQAKSIPIWQGKIAKNGKHFAV
;
A
#
# COMPACT_ATOMS: atom_id res chain seq x y z
N GLN A 1 36.97 7.55 -68.80
CA GLN A 1 37.81 7.42 -67.61
C GLN A 1 37.24 8.20 -66.38
N ASN A 2 36.63 9.35 -66.56
CA ASN A 2 36.08 10.15 -65.44
C ASN A 2 34.77 9.58 -64.87
N ILE A 3 33.95 8.87 -65.65
CA ILE A 3 32.68 8.28 -65.21
C ILE A 3 32.94 7.06 -64.30
N LEU A 4 33.91 6.21 -64.61
CA LEU A 4 34.29 5.05 -63.81
C LEU A 4 34.84 5.47 -62.44
N LYS A 5 35.61 6.55 -62.36
CA LYS A 5 36.11 7.07 -61.07
C LYS A 5 34.99 7.69 -60.21
N ALA A 6 33.97 8.29 -60.81
CA ALA A 6 32.80 8.82 -60.10
C ALA A 6 31.98 7.69 -59.45
N ASP A 7 31.78 6.56 -60.17
CA ASP A 7 31.08 5.39 -59.66
C ASP A 7 31.84 4.72 -58.50
N GLU A 8 33.17 4.64 -58.58
CA GLU A 8 33.98 4.13 -57.46
C GLU A 8 33.86 5.01 -56.20
N ILE A 9 33.98 6.32 -56.37
CA ILE A 9 33.85 7.29 -55.25
C ILE A 9 32.46 7.19 -54.63
N PHE A 10 31.42 7.08 -55.45
CA PHE A 10 30.04 6.95 -54.98
C PHE A 10 29.83 5.63 -54.20
N THR A 11 30.41 4.53 -54.64
CA THR A 11 30.38 3.23 -53.97
C THR A 11 31.08 3.29 -52.60
N TYR A 12 32.25 3.90 -52.53
CA TYR A 12 32.96 4.09 -51.23
C TYR A 12 32.16 4.99 -50.30
N PHE A 13 31.47 6.02 -50.76
CA PHE A 13 30.63 6.88 -49.94
C PHE A 13 29.42 6.11 -49.36
N ILE A 14 28.75 5.27 -50.18
CA ILE A 14 27.65 4.43 -49.67
C ILE A 14 28.15 3.42 -48.63
N LEU A 15 29.29 2.79 -48.86
CA LEU A 15 29.91 1.88 -47.90
C LEU A 15 30.24 2.57 -46.60
N LEU A 16 30.83 3.76 -46.63
CA LEU A 16 31.15 4.56 -45.44
C LEU A 16 29.86 4.89 -44.65
N LEU A 17 28.83 5.32 -45.36
CA LEU A 17 27.53 5.66 -44.77
C LEU A 17 26.86 4.44 -44.13
N PHE A 18 26.95 3.28 -44.78
CA PHE A 18 26.46 2.02 -44.24
C PHE A 18 27.20 1.61 -42.95
N PHE A 19 28.52 1.67 -42.94
CA PHE A 19 29.31 1.33 -41.74
C PHE A 19 29.08 2.30 -40.59
N THR A 20 28.98 3.60 -40.85
CA THR A 20 28.69 4.58 -39.83
C THR A 20 27.32 4.39 -39.20
N THR A 21 26.30 4.11 -40.03
CA THR A 21 24.94 3.80 -39.52
C THR A 21 24.91 2.48 -38.74
N LEU A 22 25.61 1.47 -39.17
CA LEU A 22 25.72 0.19 -38.47
C LEU A 22 26.38 0.34 -37.10
N ILE A 23 27.50 1.07 -37.03
CA ILE A 23 28.21 1.33 -35.78
C ILE A 23 27.32 2.14 -34.81
N SER A 24 26.59 3.16 -35.34
CA SER A 24 25.66 3.95 -34.54
C SER A 24 24.53 3.08 -33.96
N LEU A 25 24.00 2.17 -34.79
CA LEU A 25 22.91 1.26 -34.38
C LEU A 25 23.38 0.28 -33.29
N LEU A 26 24.58 -0.27 -33.42
CA LEU A 26 25.17 -1.17 -32.42
C LEU A 26 25.45 -0.43 -31.09
N TYR A 27 25.94 0.80 -31.17
CA TYR A 27 26.15 1.64 -30.00
C TYR A 27 24.83 1.95 -29.24
N LEU A 28 23.77 2.32 -29.99
CA LEU A 28 22.47 2.53 -29.40
C LEU A 28 21.91 1.25 -28.77
N ALA A 29 22.01 0.11 -29.48
CA ALA A 29 21.51 -1.16 -28.97
C ALA A 29 22.19 -1.60 -27.66
N ASP A 30 23.51 -1.42 -27.53
CA ASP A 30 24.24 -1.69 -26.28
C ASP A 30 23.76 -0.76 -25.13
N ARG A 31 23.59 0.50 -25.44
CA ARG A 31 23.19 1.53 -24.46
C ARG A 31 21.76 1.32 -23.93
N PHE A 32 20.83 0.98 -24.82
CA PHE A 32 19.45 0.63 -24.44
C PHE A 32 19.40 -0.71 -23.68
N GLY A 33 20.16 -1.70 -24.17
CA GLY A 33 20.21 -3.03 -23.57
C GLY A 33 20.63 -3.01 -22.12
N LYS A 34 21.65 -2.23 -21.78
CA LYS A 34 22.13 -2.08 -20.39
C LYS A 34 21.07 -1.47 -19.45
N ALA A 35 20.39 -0.41 -19.90
CA ALA A 35 19.35 0.22 -19.08
C ALA A 35 18.14 -0.71 -18.84
N VAL A 36 17.72 -1.44 -19.89
CA VAL A 36 16.62 -2.43 -19.76
C VAL A 36 17.03 -3.60 -18.88
N SER A 37 18.30 -4.07 -19.00
CA SER A 37 18.83 -5.14 -18.15
C SER A 37 18.85 -4.71 -16.68
N GLY A 38 19.28 -3.48 -16.35
CA GLY A 38 19.25 -2.95 -15.00
C GLY A 38 17.84 -2.88 -14.42
N LEU A 39 16.85 -2.44 -15.20
CA LEU A 39 15.45 -2.45 -14.78
C LEU A 39 14.90 -3.87 -14.56
N ASN A 40 15.25 -4.82 -15.41
CA ASN A 40 14.86 -6.21 -15.23
C ASN A 40 15.48 -6.83 -13.97
N GLU A 41 16.76 -6.56 -13.72
CA GLU A 41 17.44 -6.97 -12.49
C GLU A 41 16.78 -6.34 -11.26
N PHE A 42 16.40 -5.05 -11.33
CA PHE A 42 15.65 -4.39 -10.28
C PHE A 42 14.32 -5.09 -10.00
N ILE A 43 13.52 -5.41 -11.02
CA ILE A 43 12.22 -6.08 -10.84
C ILE A 43 12.40 -7.42 -10.15
N ILE A 44 13.35 -8.24 -10.60
CA ILE A 44 13.65 -9.55 -10.01
C ILE A 44 14.10 -9.39 -8.56
N THR A 45 14.98 -8.42 -8.29
CA THR A 45 15.52 -8.17 -6.96
C THR A 45 14.47 -7.60 -6.01
N ALA A 46 13.57 -6.73 -6.50
CA ALA A 46 12.52 -6.11 -5.72
C ALA A 46 11.50 -7.12 -5.17
N GLU A 47 11.34 -8.26 -5.82
CA GLU A 47 10.46 -9.35 -5.39
C GLU A 47 11.02 -10.12 -4.18
N HIS A 48 12.31 -10.02 -3.90
CA HIS A 48 12.98 -10.67 -2.78
C HIS A 48 12.87 -9.84 -1.49
N SER A 49 12.92 -10.51 -0.35
CA SER A 49 12.65 -9.89 0.98
C SER A 49 13.68 -8.83 1.41
N GLN A 50 14.90 -8.87 0.90
CA GLN A 50 15.95 -7.88 1.19
C GLN A 50 16.79 -7.59 -0.07
N PRO A 51 16.25 -6.82 -1.00
CA PRO A 51 16.97 -6.46 -2.21
C PRO A 51 18.09 -5.45 -1.91
N ASP A 52 19.28 -5.72 -2.44
CA ASP A 52 20.40 -4.80 -2.43
C ASP A 52 20.30 -3.87 -3.66
N TYR A 53 19.54 -2.81 -3.51
CA TYR A 53 19.29 -1.85 -4.60
C TYR A 53 20.54 -1.07 -5.02
N ASP A 54 21.60 -1.04 -4.20
CA ASP A 54 22.80 -0.25 -4.48
C ASP A 54 23.74 -0.97 -5.45
N LYS A 55 23.47 -2.25 -5.73
CA LYS A 55 24.22 -3.05 -6.73
C LYS A 55 23.69 -2.91 -8.15
N ILE A 56 22.51 -2.31 -8.32
CA ILE A 56 21.91 -2.17 -9.65
C ILE A 56 22.60 -1.01 -10.36
N ASP A 57 23.36 -1.34 -11.41
CA ASP A 57 24.09 -0.37 -12.22
C ASP A 57 23.24 0.06 -13.43
N PHE A 58 23.03 1.36 -13.53
CA PHE A 58 22.38 1.96 -14.69
C PHE A 58 23.39 2.78 -15.48
N PRO A 59 23.36 2.74 -16.82
CA PRO A 59 24.26 3.54 -17.64
C PRO A 59 24.01 5.03 -17.43
N ASP A 60 25.06 5.84 -17.57
CA ASP A 60 24.99 7.31 -17.49
C ASP A 60 24.32 7.88 -18.75
N THR A 61 22.99 7.72 -18.79
CA THR A 61 22.10 8.10 -19.90
C THR A 61 20.79 8.60 -19.33
N GLU A 62 20.00 9.31 -20.15
CA GLU A 62 18.63 9.71 -19.80
C GLU A 62 17.76 8.53 -19.35
N LEU A 63 17.89 7.38 -20.03
CA LEU A 63 17.16 6.17 -19.65
C LEU A 63 17.67 5.57 -18.32
N GLY A 64 18.98 5.65 -18.07
CA GLY A 64 19.54 5.24 -16.79
C GLY A 64 19.12 6.16 -15.65
N GLU A 65 19.03 7.48 -15.89
CA GLU A 65 18.48 8.42 -14.91
C GLU A 65 17.03 8.12 -14.54
N ILE A 66 16.22 7.73 -15.53
CA ILE A 66 14.85 7.24 -15.29
C ILE A 66 14.88 5.97 -14.43
N GLY A 67 15.80 5.04 -14.71
CA GLY A 67 16.00 3.84 -13.91
C GLY A 67 16.29 4.15 -12.44
N HIS A 68 17.24 5.05 -12.18
CA HIS A 68 17.55 5.52 -10.81
C HIS A 68 16.33 6.12 -10.13
N LYS A 69 15.59 7.00 -10.79
CA LYS A 69 14.35 7.61 -10.24
C LYS A 69 13.29 6.56 -9.89
N ILE A 70 13.14 5.52 -10.71
CA ILE A 70 12.22 4.41 -10.43
C ILE A 70 12.65 3.67 -9.15
N VAL A 71 13.92 3.33 -9.03
CA VAL A 71 14.48 2.66 -7.84
C VAL A 71 14.28 3.51 -6.59
N ASP A 72 14.59 4.80 -6.66
CA ASP A 72 14.45 5.72 -5.52
C ASP A 72 12.99 5.88 -5.09
N ASN A 73 12.08 6.05 -6.04
CA ASN A 73 10.65 6.10 -5.75
C ASN A 73 10.15 4.80 -5.10
N TYR A 74 10.62 3.66 -5.56
CA TYR A 74 10.27 2.38 -4.97
C TYR A 74 10.82 2.24 -3.53
N LYS A 75 12.07 2.64 -3.28
CA LYS A 75 12.67 2.70 -1.93
C LYS A 75 11.82 3.57 -1.00
N MET A 76 11.41 4.75 -1.46
CA MET A 76 10.56 5.66 -0.69
C MET A 76 9.18 5.04 -0.39
N LEU A 77 8.55 4.44 -1.39
CA LEU A 77 7.24 3.79 -1.25
C LEU A 77 7.30 2.62 -0.27
N LYS A 78 8.33 1.78 -0.36
CA LYS A 78 8.56 0.66 0.56
C LYS A 78 8.74 1.16 1.99
N LYS A 79 9.60 2.16 2.19
CA LYS A 79 9.83 2.78 3.51
C LYS A 79 8.52 3.35 4.10
N SER A 80 7.73 4.05 3.28
CA SER A 80 6.44 4.61 3.72
C SER A 80 5.45 3.50 4.10
N LYS A 81 5.40 2.42 3.33
CA LYS A 81 4.57 1.24 3.65
C LYS A 81 4.99 0.60 4.97
N ASP A 82 6.30 0.44 5.19
CA ASP A 82 6.81 -0.16 6.42
C ASP A 82 6.53 0.73 7.64
N GLN A 83 6.66 2.04 7.50
CA GLN A 83 6.27 3.00 8.55
C GLN A 83 4.78 2.92 8.87
N LEU A 84 3.92 2.89 7.84
CA LEU A 84 2.47 2.75 8.03
C LEU A 84 2.11 1.45 8.74
N ASN A 85 2.76 0.33 8.39
CA ASN A 85 2.56 -0.95 9.07
C ASN A 85 2.99 -0.87 10.54
N GLN A 86 4.13 -0.25 10.84
CA GLN A 86 4.60 -0.06 12.22
C GLN A 86 3.63 0.81 13.03
N GLU A 87 3.12 1.89 12.46
CA GLU A 87 2.13 2.74 13.12
C GLU A 87 0.82 1.97 13.37
N ARG A 88 0.35 1.21 12.38
CA ARG A 88 -0.80 0.33 12.53
C ARG A 88 -0.62 -0.66 13.67
N GLU A 89 0.54 -1.32 13.75
CA GLU A 89 0.84 -2.27 14.82
C GLU A 89 0.91 -1.60 16.20
N LYS A 90 1.45 -0.38 16.27
CA LYS A 90 1.44 0.40 17.52
C LYS A 90 0.02 0.71 17.97
N LEU A 91 -0.83 1.18 17.05
CA LEU A 91 -2.25 1.47 17.36
C LEU A 91 -2.99 0.22 17.82
N LEU A 92 -2.82 -0.92 17.13
CA LEU A 92 -3.43 -2.19 17.53
C LEU A 92 -2.97 -2.63 18.92
N ARG A 93 -1.68 -2.46 19.24
CA ARG A 93 -1.16 -2.75 20.60
C ARG A 93 -1.79 -1.83 21.64
N HIS A 94 -1.96 -0.53 21.38
CA HIS A 94 -2.66 0.37 22.28
C HIS A 94 -4.11 -0.06 22.51
N PHE A 95 -4.83 -0.42 21.46
CA PHE A 95 -6.20 -0.93 21.60
C PHE A 95 -6.28 -2.22 22.42
N HIS A 96 -5.33 -3.15 22.21
CA HIS A 96 -5.28 -4.39 22.96
C HIS A 96 -4.97 -4.19 24.45
N HIS A 97 -4.13 -3.20 24.79
CA HIS A 97 -3.72 -2.93 26.16
C HIS A 97 -4.57 -1.86 26.85
N SER A 98 -5.58 -1.31 26.17
CA SER A 98 -6.53 -0.41 26.79
C SER A 98 -7.41 -1.17 27.77
N ASP A 99 -7.60 -0.64 28.96
CA ASP A 99 -8.56 -1.15 29.95
C ASP A 99 -10.02 -0.89 29.53
N GLU A 100 -10.22 -0.06 28.51
CA GLU A 100 -11.52 0.21 27.92
C GLU A 100 -11.89 -0.86 26.88
N GLY A 101 -13.16 -1.23 26.86
CA GLY A 101 -13.68 -2.10 25.80
C GLY A 101 -13.83 -1.31 24.51
N ILE A 102 -13.04 -1.65 23.48
CA ILE A 102 -13.04 -0.96 22.19
C ILE A 102 -13.48 -1.92 21.09
N CYS A 103 -14.48 -1.48 20.32
CA CYS A 103 -14.89 -2.15 19.10
C CYS A 103 -15.04 -1.15 17.95
N ILE A 104 -14.58 -1.54 16.77
CA ILE A 104 -14.67 -0.75 15.53
C ILE A 104 -15.56 -1.51 14.55
N PHE A 105 -16.56 -0.84 14.04
CA PHE A 105 -17.49 -1.36 13.05
C PHE A 105 -17.31 -0.60 11.72
N SER A 106 -17.54 -1.29 10.62
CA SER A 106 -17.71 -0.67 9.30
C SER A 106 -19.08 0.03 9.19
N ALA A 107 -19.27 0.81 8.12
CA ALA A 107 -20.53 1.51 7.87
C ALA A 107 -21.73 0.55 7.67
N ASP A 108 -21.50 -0.67 7.26
CA ASP A 108 -22.45 -1.77 7.13
C ASP A 108 -22.58 -2.62 8.41
N HIS A 109 -22.14 -2.08 9.54
CA HIS A 109 -22.22 -2.65 10.89
C HIS A 109 -21.48 -3.97 11.09
N LYS A 110 -20.52 -4.29 10.22
CA LYS A 110 -19.65 -5.44 10.42
C LYS A 110 -18.49 -5.07 11.31
N LYS A 111 -18.16 -5.94 12.25
CA LYS A 111 -16.99 -5.78 13.12
C LYS A 111 -15.71 -5.79 12.29
N ILE A 112 -14.94 -4.71 12.40
CA ILE A 112 -13.59 -4.61 11.86
C ILE A 112 -12.58 -5.11 12.90
N TYR A 113 -12.79 -4.72 14.16
CA TYR A 113 -11.89 -5.02 15.25
C TYR A 113 -12.62 -4.93 16.60
N ALA A 114 -12.29 -5.82 17.53
CA ALA A 114 -12.70 -5.74 18.94
C ALA A 114 -11.54 -6.18 19.83
N ASN A 115 -11.30 -5.43 20.93
CA ASN A 115 -10.32 -5.85 21.92
C ASN A 115 -10.92 -6.86 22.91
N THR A 116 -10.05 -7.52 23.67
CA THR A 116 -10.46 -8.55 24.62
C THR A 116 -11.39 -8.01 25.70
N HIS A 117 -11.17 -6.79 26.17
CA HIS A 117 -12.00 -6.16 27.20
C HIS A 117 -13.42 -5.89 26.68
N PHE A 118 -13.56 -5.43 25.44
CA PHE A 118 -14.88 -5.26 24.84
C PHE A 118 -15.66 -6.59 24.80
N ILE A 119 -15.03 -7.65 24.35
CA ILE A 119 -15.66 -8.98 24.28
C ILE A 119 -16.09 -9.45 25.69
N GLN A 120 -15.23 -9.27 26.69
CA GLN A 120 -15.55 -9.62 28.08
C GLN A 120 -16.72 -8.81 28.63
N TYR A 121 -16.77 -7.51 28.34
CA TYR A 121 -17.88 -6.65 28.80
C TYR A 121 -19.18 -7.02 28.13
N VAL A 122 -19.18 -7.27 26.80
CA VAL A 122 -20.36 -7.72 26.06
C VAL A 122 -20.87 -9.05 26.62
N ASN A 123 -19.98 -10.03 26.82
CA ASN A 123 -20.34 -11.31 27.41
C ASN A 123 -20.97 -11.16 28.80
N THR A 124 -20.43 -10.24 29.60
CA THR A 124 -20.96 -9.93 30.93
C THR A 124 -22.34 -9.26 30.87
N ILE A 125 -22.53 -8.31 29.94
CA ILE A 125 -23.79 -7.59 29.74
C ILE A 125 -24.88 -8.55 29.27
N LEU A 126 -24.55 -9.39 28.28
CA LEU A 126 -25.49 -10.30 27.64
C LEU A 126 -25.69 -11.60 28.45
N ASP A 127 -24.82 -11.86 29.44
CA ASP A 127 -24.80 -13.11 30.23
C ASP A 127 -24.53 -14.34 29.35
N GLU A 128 -23.76 -14.16 28.28
CA GLU A 128 -23.38 -15.19 27.30
C GLU A 128 -21.85 -15.25 27.16
N PRO A 129 -21.17 -16.32 27.62
CA PRO A 129 -19.72 -16.38 27.66
C PRO A 129 -19.04 -16.48 26.27
N THR A 130 -19.80 -16.77 25.23
CA THR A 130 -19.29 -16.94 23.84
C THR A 130 -20.09 -16.13 22.81
N PHE A 131 -20.54 -14.93 23.20
CA PHE A 131 -21.31 -14.10 22.29
C PHE A 131 -20.51 -13.65 21.08
N ASP A 132 -21.08 -13.81 19.89
CA ASP A 132 -20.47 -13.32 18.65
C ASP A 132 -20.73 -11.82 18.49
N VAL A 133 -19.67 -11.03 18.62
CA VAL A 133 -19.71 -9.57 18.51
C VAL A 133 -20.21 -9.08 17.15
N ASP A 134 -20.15 -9.89 16.09
CA ASP A 134 -20.72 -9.53 14.79
C ASP A 134 -22.24 -9.39 14.84
N HIS A 135 -22.91 -9.97 15.86
CA HIS A 135 -24.34 -9.93 16.08
C HIS A 135 -24.77 -8.97 17.19
N ILE A 136 -23.86 -8.13 17.70
CA ILE A 136 -24.12 -7.26 18.87
C ILE A 136 -25.36 -6.37 18.69
N PHE A 137 -25.59 -5.86 17.47
CA PHE A 137 -26.74 -4.99 17.18
C PHE A 137 -28.04 -5.75 17.05
N GLN A 138 -28.03 -7.08 17.08
CA GLN A 138 -29.25 -7.89 17.18
C GLN A 138 -29.76 -7.94 18.62
N ALA A 139 -28.87 -7.75 19.60
CA ALA A 139 -29.21 -7.73 21.00
C ALA A 139 -29.99 -6.47 21.35
N PRO A 140 -31.18 -6.58 22.05
CA PRO A 140 -32.02 -5.45 22.37
C PRO A 140 -31.32 -4.39 23.22
N GLU A 141 -30.34 -4.78 24.05
CA GLU A 141 -29.56 -3.93 24.92
C GLU A 141 -28.70 -2.90 24.15
N PHE A 142 -28.32 -3.21 22.90
CA PHE A 142 -27.49 -2.35 22.07
C PHE A 142 -28.25 -1.63 20.95
N LYS A 143 -29.58 -1.75 20.89
CA LYS A 143 -30.42 -1.10 19.86
C LYS A 143 -30.32 0.43 19.87
N GLU A 144 -30.21 1.02 21.07
CA GLU A 144 -30.06 2.47 21.18
C GLU A 144 -28.73 2.95 20.61
N ALA A 145 -27.65 2.22 20.87
CA ALA A 145 -26.32 2.50 20.31
C ALA A 145 -26.33 2.34 18.77
N GLU A 146 -26.97 1.30 18.26
CA GLU A 146 -27.13 1.10 16.82
C GLU A 146 -27.86 2.28 16.16
N PHE A 147 -28.98 2.68 16.70
CA PHE A 147 -29.78 3.81 16.20
C PHE A 147 -28.98 5.11 16.21
N PHE A 148 -28.23 5.37 17.29
CA PHE A 148 -27.36 6.54 17.37
C PHE A 148 -26.30 6.54 16.30
N LEU A 149 -25.62 5.42 16.08
CA LEU A 149 -24.60 5.28 15.06
C LEU A 149 -25.17 5.49 13.66
N GLN A 150 -26.30 4.88 13.35
CA GLN A 150 -26.97 5.06 12.06
C GLN A 150 -27.33 6.51 11.77
N LYS A 151 -27.85 7.23 12.77
CA LYS A 151 -28.28 8.63 12.62
C LYS A 151 -27.09 9.59 12.47
N ASN A 152 -25.96 9.30 13.10
CA ASN A 152 -24.81 10.19 13.18
C ASN A 152 -23.62 9.75 12.32
N THR A 153 -23.75 8.67 11.55
CA THR A 153 -22.69 8.26 10.62
C THR A 153 -22.52 9.35 9.56
N PRO A 154 -21.36 9.99 9.45
CA PRO A 154 -21.14 11.05 8.51
C PRO A 154 -21.19 10.50 7.07
N VAL A 155 -22.03 11.09 6.23
CA VAL A 155 -22.12 10.77 4.79
C VAL A 155 -20.80 11.13 4.08
N ASN A 156 -19.98 12.00 4.69
CA ASN A 156 -18.71 12.43 4.13
C ASN A 156 -17.55 11.78 4.90
N PRO A 157 -16.69 10.95 4.24
CA PRO A 157 -15.52 10.34 4.86
C PRO A 157 -14.46 11.33 5.35
N GLN A 158 -14.57 12.62 4.97
CA GLN A 158 -13.69 13.70 5.45
C GLN A 158 -14.22 14.42 6.70
N ALA A 159 -15.35 14.00 7.27
CA ALA A 159 -15.87 14.57 8.49
C ALA A 159 -14.90 14.35 9.65
N LYS A 160 -14.49 15.46 10.29
CA LYS A 160 -13.51 15.46 11.38
C LYS A 160 -14.01 14.88 12.71
N SER A 161 -15.30 14.57 12.83
CA SER A 161 -15.89 14.06 14.05
C SER A 161 -16.34 12.60 13.87
N ILE A 162 -15.82 11.73 14.72
CA ILE A 162 -16.30 10.35 14.86
C ILE A 162 -17.47 10.40 15.84
N PRO A 163 -18.66 9.86 15.51
CA PRO A 163 -19.76 9.79 16.46
C PRO A 163 -19.39 8.86 17.61
N ILE A 164 -19.53 9.36 18.83
CA ILE A 164 -19.31 8.60 20.06
C ILE A 164 -20.64 8.48 20.76
N TRP A 165 -21.06 7.27 21.06
CA TRP A 165 -22.21 6.98 21.89
C TRP A 165 -21.76 6.70 23.31
N GLN A 166 -22.45 7.29 24.27
CA GLN A 166 -22.29 7.00 25.67
C GLN A 166 -23.67 6.78 26.27
N GLY A 167 -23.88 5.65 26.90
CA GLY A 167 -25.17 5.29 27.45
C GLY A 167 -25.05 4.39 28.67
N LYS A 168 -26.20 4.00 29.21
CA LYS A 168 -26.31 3.03 30.31
C LYS A 168 -27.16 1.87 29.85
N ILE A 169 -26.61 0.69 29.95
CA ILE A 169 -27.34 -0.55 29.69
C ILE A 169 -27.75 -1.14 31.03
N ALA A 170 -29.03 -1.42 31.19
CA ALA A 170 -29.57 -2.07 32.39
C ALA A 170 -29.99 -3.50 32.01
N LYS A 171 -29.44 -4.49 32.72
CA LYS A 171 -29.82 -5.91 32.57
C LYS A 171 -29.76 -6.59 33.94
N ASN A 172 -30.80 -7.36 34.26
CA ASN A 172 -30.87 -8.14 35.51
C ASN A 172 -30.62 -7.32 36.79
N GLY A 173 -31.07 -6.08 36.81
CA GLY A 173 -30.86 -5.15 37.97
C GLY A 173 -29.44 -4.57 38.07
N LYS A 174 -28.54 -4.89 37.11
CA LYS A 174 -27.21 -4.30 36.99
C LYS A 174 -27.23 -3.18 35.94
N HIS A 175 -26.46 -2.13 36.19
CA HIS A 175 -26.28 -1.00 35.30
C HIS A 175 -24.82 -0.98 34.80
N PHE A 176 -24.65 -0.96 33.47
CA PHE A 176 -23.36 -0.85 32.81
C PHE A 176 -23.26 0.52 32.13
N ALA A 177 -22.16 1.23 32.35
CA ALA A 177 -21.82 2.40 31.56
C ALA A 177 -21.09 1.94 30.28
N VAL A 178 -21.54 2.40 29.11
CA VAL A 178 -20.99 2.00 27.81
C VAL A 178 -20.67 3.24 26.98
#